data_0efbfecfc8ab8dde623e82c0cda1f6c9
#
_entry.id   0efbfecfc8ab8dde623e82c0cda1f6c9
#
_cell.length_a   1.000
_cell.length_b   1.000
_cell.length_c   1.000
_cell.angle_alpha   90.00
_cell.angle_beta   90.00
_cell.angle_gamma   90.00
#
_symmetry.space_group_name_H-M   'P 1'
#
loop_
_entity.id
_entity.type
_entity.pdbx_description
1 polymer ?
#
loop_
_entity_poly.entity_id
_entity_poly.type
_entity_poly.pdbx_seq_one_letter_code
_entity_poly.pdbx_strand_id
1 'polypeptide(L)'
;MLVAHPGGPFFKNRDDGWWSIPKGEPEDGEEIFHAALREFEEETGLPPQGPFIELGDILQKSGKRVYAWAFEGTWPEGKIPECNEITLEYPKGSGKTWTFPEIDRVLMLSPDGARKKLRKEQWPFIDRLLEKLNLDANAT
;
A
#
# COMPACT_ATOMS: atom_id res chain seq x y z
N MET A 1 -5.95 9.38 -2.08
CA MET A 1 -4.85 8.43 -1.86
C MET A 1 -5.32 7.02 -2.13
N LEU A 2 -4.47 6.23 -2.74
CA LEU A 2 -4.77 4.83 -2.99
C LEU A 2 -4.37 4.00 -1.77
N VAL A 3 -5.31 3.18 -1.28
CA VAL A 3 -5.08 2.28 -0.15
C VAL A 3 -5.49 0.86 -0.55
N ALA A 4 -4.76 -0.12 -0.05
CA ALA A 4 -4.91 -1.53 -0.39
C ALA A 4 -5.29 -2.35 0.84
N HIS A 5 -6.26 -3.25 0.67
CA HIS A 5 -6.70 -4.16 1.71
C HIS A 5 -6.02 -5.52 1.53
N PRO A 6 -5.37 -6.05 2.57
CA PRO A 6 -4.75 -7.36 2.47
C PRO A 6 -5.80 -8.45 2.30
N GLY A 7 -5.53 -9.39 1.41
CA GLY A 7 -6.43 -10.51 1.16
C GLY A 7 -6.25 -11.65 2.14
N GLY A 8 -7.12 -12.63 2.03
CA GLY A 8 -7.04 -13.88 2.75
C GLY A 8 -7.89 -13.96 4.02
N PRO A 9 -7.94 -15.15 4.61
CA PRO A 9 -8.87 -15.44 5.71
C PRO A 9 -8.58 -14.68 7.00
N PHE A 10 -7.31 -14.29 7.25
CA PHE A 10 -6.95 -13.53 8.45
C PHE A 10 -7.50 -12.11 8.43
N PHE A 11 -7.66 -11.50 7.25
CA PHE A 11 -8.00 -10.09 7.10
C PHE A 11 -9.41 -9.87 6.56
N LYS A 12 -10.14 -10.95 6.26
CA LYS A 12 -11.45 -10.90 5.61
C LYS A 12 -12.42 -9.95 6.29
N ASN A 13 -12.44 -9.94 7.64
CA ASN A 13 -13.35 -9.13 8.44
C ASN A 13 -12.66 -7.92 9.08
N ARG A 14 -11.43 -7.59 8.66
CA ARG A 14 -10.69 -6.44 9.13
C ARG A 14 -10.90 -5.29 8.17
N ASP A 15 -11.12 -4.09 8.70
CA ASP A 15 -11.38 -2.92 7.89
C ASP A 15 -10.59 -1.71 8.42
N ASP A 16 -11.24 -0.77 9.12
CA ASP A 16 -10.58 0.45 9.58
C ASP A 16 -9.29 0.16 10.34
N GLY A 17 -8.20 0.81 9.93
CA GLY A 17 -6.88 0.62 10.54
C GLY A 17 -6.11 -0.60 10.05
N TRP A 18 -6.64 -1.33 9.07
CA TRP A 18 -6.00 -2.54 8.54
C TRP A 18 -5.54 -2.42 7.09
N TRP A 19 -5.90 -1.33 6.42
CA TRP A 19 -5.44 -1.05 5.07
C TRP A 19 -4.02 -0.48 5.09
N SER A 20 -3.33 -0.58 3.99
CA SER A 20 -1.96 -0.13 3.84
C SER A 20 -1.78 0.58 2.50
N ILE A 21 -0.73 1.41 2.41
CA ILE A 21 -0.25 1.82 1.09
C ILE A 21 0.33 0.57 0.41
N PRO A 22 0.30 0.48 -0.93
CA PRO A 22 0.98 -0.61 -1.63
C PRO A 22 2.46 -0.59 -1.25
N LYS A 23 2.97 -1.71 -0.77
CA LYS A 23 4.34 -1.81 -0.29
C LYS A 23 4.83 -3.25 -0.32
N GLY A 24 6.14 -3.41 -0.26
CA GLY A 24 6.80 -4.70 -0.15
C GLY A 24 8.24 -4.51 0.30
N GLU A 25 9.01 -5.57 0.29
CA GLU A 25 10.39 -5.55 0.71
C GLU A 25 11.34 -5.55 -0.49
N PRO A 26 12.47 -4.82 -0.40
CA PRO A 26 13.50 -4.93 -1.42
C PRO A 26 14.06 -6.36 -1.48
N GLU A 27 14.34 -6.82 -2.68
CA GLU A 27 15.11 -8.04 -2.88
C GLU A 27 16.60 -7.74 -2.69
N ASP A 28 17.41 -8.79 -2.53
CA ASP A 28 18.85 -8.64 -2.34
C ASP A 28 19.47 -7.84 -3.50
N GLY A 29 20.18 -6.77 -3.17
CA GLY A 29 20.83 -5.90 -4.14
C GLY A 29 19.90 -4.91 -4.83
N GLU A 30 18.63 -4.90 -4.51
CA GLU A 30 17.66 -3.99 -5.10
C GLU A 30 17.62 -2.67 -4.34
N GLU A 31 17.63 -1.54 -5.06
CA GLU A 31 17.41 -0.23 -4.43
C GLU A 31 15.99 -0.10 -3.90
N ILE A 32 15.81 0.59 -2.78
CA ILE A 32 14.51 0.76 -2.12
C ILE A 32 13.48 1.41 -3.06
N PHE A 33 13.89 2.43 -3.81
CA PHE A 33 12.99 3.09 -4.77
C PHE A 33 12.54 2.14 -5.87
N HIS A 34 13.45 1.37 -6.43
CA HIS A 34 13.10 0.38 -7.46
C HIS A 34 12.19 -0.69 -6.90
N ALA A 35 12.42 -1.10 -5.66
CA ALA A 35 11.54 -2.04 -4.97
C ALA A 35 10.12 -1.48 -4.82
N ALA A 36 10.01 -0.20 -4.47
CA ALA A 36 8.71 0.46 -4.34
C ALA A 36 7.95 0.46 -5.67
N LEU A 37 8.61 0.76 -6.77
CA LEU A 37 8.02 0.73 -8.11
C LEU A 37 7.55 -0.67 -8.50
N ARG A 38 8.40 -1.66 -8.28
CA ARG A 38 8.09 -3.06 -8.57
C ARG A 38 6.91 -3.56 -7.75
N GLU A 39 6.92 -3.33 -6.45
CA GLU A 39 5.86 -3.78 -5.53
C GLU A 39 4.52 -3.11 -5.85
N PHE A 40 4.52 -1.84 -6.19
CA PHE A 40 3.30 -1.15 -6.60
C PHE A 40 2.67 -1.85 -7.81
N GLU A 41 3.45 -2.14 -8.84
CA GLU A 41 2.96 -2.82 -10.03
C GLU A 41 2.50 -4.25 -9.73
N GLU A 42 3.25 -4.98 -8.91
CA GLU A 42 2.88 -6.34 -8.50
C GLU A 42 1.58 -6.38 -7.70
N GLU A 43 1.34 -5.40 -6.85
CA GLU A 43 0.16 -5.36 -5.98
C GLU A 43 -1.08 -4.77 -6.65
N THR A 44 -0.91 -3.92 -7.64
CA THR A 44 -2.03 -3.22 -8.28
C THR A 44 -2.27 -3.61 -9.72
N GLY A 45 -1.25 -4.07 -10.42
CA GLY A 45 -1.29 -4.34 -11.85
C GLY A 45 -1.09 -3.09 -12.71
N LEU A 46 -0.85 -1.92 -12.10
CA LEU A 46 -0.63 -0.68 -12.83
C LEU A 46 0.83 -0.25 -12.75
N PRO A 47 1.42 0.20 -13.88
CA PRO A 47 2.78 0.74 -13.85
C PRO A 47 2.79 2.12 -13.16
N PRO A 48 3.68 2.34 -12.19
CA PRO A 48 3.83 3.66 -11.60
C PRO A 48 4.52 4.61 -12.58
N GLN A 49 4.05 5.85 -12.63
CA GLN A 49 4.57 6.86 -13.56
C GLN A 49 4.88 8.17 -12.83
N GLY A 50 6.14 8.61 -12.91
CA GLY A 50 6.57 9.87 -12.31
C GLY A 50 5.94 11.08 -12.99
N PRO A 51 6.16 12.30 -12.43
CA PRO A 51 7.13 12.57 -11.36
C PRO A 51 6.73 12.00 -10.01
N PHE A 52 7.75 11.68 -9.19
CA PHE A 52 7.57 11.12 -7.86
C PHE A 52 7.93 12.11 -6.78
N ILE A 53 7.15 12.10 -5.69
CA ILE A 53 7.40 12.92 -4.50
C ILE A 53 7.89 11.99 -3.40
N GLU A 54 9.09 12.22 -2.88
CA GLU A 54 9.62 11.42 -1.78
C GLU A 54 8.93 11.81 -0.47
N LEU A 55 8.40 10.82 0.25
CA LEU A 55 7.71 11.00 1.53
C LEU A 55 8.53 10.55 2.73
N GLY A 56 9.75 10.08 2.49
CA GLY A 56 10.64 9.60 3.54
C GLY A 56 10.23 8.23 4.06
N ASP A 57 10.50 8.00 5.33
CA ASP A 57 10.32 6.69 5.94
C ASP A 57 9.65 6.77 7.31
N ILE A 58 9.10 5.65 7.73
CA ILE A 58 8.54 5.46 9.06
C ILE A 58 9.07 4.14 9.62
N LEU A 59 9.05 4.00 10.95
CA LEU A 59 9.35 2.75 11.62
C LEU A 59 8.07 2.18 12.21
N GLN A 60 7.66 1.01 11.75
CA GLN A 60 6.48 0.33 12.27
C GLN A 60 6.79 -0.40 13.57
N LYS A 61 5.75 -0.72 14.36
CA LYS A 61 5.89 -1.42 15.64
C LYS A 61 6.59 -2.77 15.50
N SER A 62 6.46 -3.41 14.34
CA SER A 62 7.15 -4.66 14.03
C SER A 62 8.67 -4.52 13.93
N GLY A 63 9.19 -3.28 13.92
CA GLY A 63 10.60 -2.99 13.66
C GLY A 63 10.93 -2.79 12.18
N LYS A 64 9.95 -2.97 11.32
CA LYS A 64 10.13 -2.79 9.87
C LYS A 64 10.10 -1.31 9.50
N ARG A 65 11.08 -0.87 8.70
CA ARG A 65 11.14 0.49 8.17
C ARG A 65 10.48 0.53 6.80
N VAL A 66 9.56 1.46 6.61
CA VAL A 66 8.81 1.62 5.38
C VAL A 66 9.14 2.95 4.74
N TYR A 67 9.51 2.92 3.47
CA TYR A 67 9.80 4.10 2.66
C TYR A 67 8.66 4.33 1.68
N ALA A 68 8.32 5.56 1.40
CA ALA A 68 7.22 5.87 0.49
C ALA A 68 7.55 6.99 -0.49
N TRP A 69 6.99 6.87 -1.67
CA TRP A 69 6.97 7.89 -2.72
C TRP A 69 5.53 8.04 -3.20
N ALA A 70 5.18 9.23 -3.64
CA ALA A 70 3.86 9.49 -4.19
C ALA A 70 3.97 9.90 -5.65
N PHE A 71 2.98 9.56 -6.43
CA PHE A 71 2.81 10.05 -7.78
C PHE A 71 1.33 10.26 -8.07
N GLU A 72 1.04 11.11 -9.04
CA GLU A 72 -0.32 11.39 -9.44
C GLU A 72 -0.86 10.28 -10.34
N GLY A 73 -2.05 9.81 -10.03
CA GLY A 73 -2.70 8.77 -10.81
C GLY A 73 -4.15 8.59 -10.42
N THR A 74 -4.84 7.73 -11.14
CA THR A 74 -6.23 7.40 -10.89
C THR A 74 -6.41 5.90 -10.79
N TRP A 75 -7.44 5.48 -10.08
CA TRP A 75 -7.86 4.08 -10.01
C TRP A 75 -9.28 3.99 -10.53
N PRO A 76 -9.54 3.24 -11.61
CA PRO A 76 -10.89 3.10 -12.13
C PRO A 76 -11.83 2.49 -11.08
N GLU A 77 -13.01 3.09 -10.92
CA GLU A 77 -14.00 2.59 -9.99
C GLU A 77 -14.39 1.15 -10.35
N GLY A 78 -14.46 0.29 -9.33
CA GLY A 78 -14.81 -1.11 -9.51
C GLY A 78 -13.70 -2.00 -10.07
N LYS A 79 -12.52 -1.44 -10.37
CA LYS A 79 -11.40 -2.24 -10.85
C LYS A 79 -10.88 -3.15 -9.74
N ILE A 80 -10.70 -4.43 -10.06
CA ILE A 80 -10.08 -5.40 -9.15
C ILE A 80 -8.56 -5.34 -9.36
N PRO A 81 -7.75 -5.26 -8.28
CA PRO A 81 -6.31 -5.24 -8.42
C PRO A 81 -5.79 -6.55 -9.01
N GLU A 82 -4.81 -6.44 -9.90
CA GLU A 82 -4.11 -7.59 -10.46
C GLU A 82 -2.81 -7.77 -9.68
N CYS A 83 -2.78 -8.76 -8.80
CA CYS A 83 -1.66 -8.99 -7.91
C CYS A 83 -1.32 -10.47 -7.80
N ASN A 84 -0.21 -10.76 -7.15
CA ASN A 84 0.20 -12.13 -6.87
C ASN A 84 -0.76 -12.79 -5.89
N GLU A 85 -0.84 -14.11 -5.95
CA GLU A 85 -1.60 -14.92 -5.02
C GLU A 85 -0.70 -15.50 -3.93
N ILE A 86 -1.29 -15.73 -2.76
CA ILE A 86 -0.63 -16.36 -1.62
C ILE A 86 -1.37 -17.67 -1.34
N THR A 87 -0.60 -18.74 -1.09
CA THR A 87 -1.15 -20.03 -0.67
C THR A 87 -0.60 -20.35 0.72
N LEU A 88 -1.49 -20.64 1.66
CA LEU A 88 -1.10 -21.03 3.00
C LEU A 88 -2.08 -22.01 3.61
N GLU A 89 -1.62 -22.69 4.65
CA GLU A 89 -2.46 -23.62 5.43
C GLU A 89 -3.35 -22.81 6.38
N TYR A 90 -4.66 -23.05 6.30
CA TYR A 90 -5.62 -22.40 7.18
C TYR A 90 -6.85 -23.28 7.39
N PRO A 91 -7.29 -23.52 8.61
CA PRO A 91 -6.61 -23.18 9.87
C PRO A 91 -5.26 -23.88 10.01
N LYS A 92 -4.36 -23.27 10.78
CA LYS A 92 -3.01 -23.83 11.00
C LYS A 92 -3.13 -25.25 11.56
N GLY A 93 -2.41 -26.20 10.95
CA GLY A 93 -2.42 -27.59 11.35
C GLY A 93 -3.57 -28.42 10.80
N SER A 94 -4.47 -27.84 9.99
CA SER A 94 -5.63 -28.55 9.43
C SER A 94 -5.30 -29.40 8.20
N GLY A 95 -4.17 -29.15 7.55
CA GLY A 95 -3.81 -29.76 6.27
C GLY A 95 -4.57 -29.20 5.09
N LYS A 96 -5.44 -28.22 5.31
CA LYS A 96 -6.19 -27.54 4.25
C LYS A 96 -5.46 -26.28 3.83
N THR A 97 -5.36 -26.04 2.52
CA THR A 97 -4.72 -24.84 1.97
C THR A 97 -5.73 -23.89 1.36
N TRP A 98 -5.45 -22.60 1.49
CA TRP A 98 -6.22 -21.53 0.85
C TRP A 98 -5.29 -20.77 -0.09
N THR A 99 -5.78 -20.48 -1.28
CA THR A 99 -5.11 -19.60 -2.23
C THR A 99 -5.96 -18.36 -2.39
N PHE A 100 -5.36 -17.19 -2.19
CA PHE A 100 -6.07 -15.92 -2.23
C PHE A 100 -5.16 -14.81 -2.78
N PRO A 101 -5.75 -13.74 -3.33
CA PRO A 101 -4.94 -12.60 -3.79
C PRO A 101 -4.29 -11.89 -2.62
N GLU A 102 -3.06 -11.43 -2.80
CA GLU A 102 -2.34 -10.68 -1.78
C GLU A 102 -3.08 -9.40 -1.39
N ILE A 103 -3.67 -8.74 -2.39
CA ILE A 103 -4.53 -7.57 -2.22
C ILE A 103 -5.90 -7.90 -2.78
N ASP A 104 -6.95 -7.80 -1.97
CA ASP A 104 -8.31 -8.13 -2.42
C ASP A 104 -9.11 -6.90 -2.84
N ARG A 105 -8.79 -5.72 -2.33
CA ARG A 105 -9.49 -4.48 -2.66
C ARG A 105 -8.54 -3.30 -2.67
N VAL A 106 -8.84 -2.32 -3.53
CA VAL A 106 -8.13 -1.05 -3.60
C VAL A 106 -9.18 0.07 -3.62
N LEU A 107 -8.94 1.12 -2.87
CA LEU A 107 -9.79 2.31 -2.84
C LEU A 107 -8.95 3.57 -3.05
N MET A 108 -9.52 4.53 -3.79
CA MET A 108 -8.99 5.90 -3.85
C MET A 108 -9.79 6.74 -2.87
N LEU A 109 -9.14 7.30 -1.89
CA LEU A 109 -9.78 8.01 -0.79
C LEU A 109 -9.21 9.42 -0.62
N SER A 110 -10.04 10.32 -0.06
CA SER A 110 -9.58 11.60 0.45
C SER A 110 -8.59 11.36 1.60
N PRO A 111 -7.79 12.38 1.99
CA PRO A 111 -6.92 12.25 3.15
C PRO A 111 -7.64 11.80 4.42
N ASP A 112 -8.83 12.32 4.68
CA ASP A 112 -9.62 11.93 5.86
C ASP A 112 -10.06 10.46 5.77
N GLY A 113 -10.51 10.03 4.61
CA GLY A 113 -10.89 8.63 4.37
C GLY A 113 -9.70 7.69 4.49
N ALA A 114 -8.55 8.09 3.96
CA ALA A 114 -7.32 7.32 4.05
C ALA A 114 -6.87 7.16 5.52
N ARG A 115 -6.98 8.22 6.30
CA ARG A 115 -6.63 8.20 7.74
C ARG A 115 -7.47 7.19 8.50
N LYS A 116 -8.75 7.06 8.16
CA LYS A 116 -9.64 6.09 8.77
C LYS A 116 -9.26 4.64 8.42
N LYS A 117 -8.89 4.40 7.18
CA LYS A 117 -8.62 3.04 6.67
C LYS A 117 -7.20 2.56 6.94
N LEU A 118 -6.21 3.44 6.82
CA LEU A 118 -4.81 3.07 6.95
C LEU A 118 -4.43 2.68 8.38
N ARG A 119 -3.44 1.80 8.48
CA ARG A 119 -2.73 1.58 9.73
C ARG A 119 -2.24 2.90 10.27
N LYS A 120 -2.44 3.11 11.57
CA LYS A 120 -2.07 4.36 12.24
C LYS A 120 -0.59 4.70 12.05
N GLU A 121 0.26 3.70 12.00
CA GLU A 121 1.70 3.87 11.82
C GLU A 121 2.04 4.55 10.49
N GLN A 122 1.16 4.49 9.49
CA GLN A 122 1.35 5.08 8.17
C GLN A 122 0.75 6.48 8.03
N TRP A 123 0.05 6.98 9.05
CA TRP A 123 -0.54 8.33 9.03
C TRP A 123 0.47 9.44 8.71
N PRO A 124 1.74 9.39 9.17
CA PRO A 124 2.71 10.41 8.81
C PRO A 124 2.88 10.61 7.30
N PHE A 125 2.69 9.58 6.50
CA PHE A 125 2.77 9.71 5.04
C PHE A 125 1.64 10.59 4.49
N ILE A 126 0.45 10.55 5.08
CA ILE A 126 -0.65 11.43 4.68
C ILE A 126 -0.28 12.89 4.94
N ASP A 127 0.21 13.18 6.13
CA ASP A 127 0.59 14.53 6.54
C ASP A 127 1.74 15.07 5.70
N ARG A 128 2.74 14.25 5.42
CA ARG A 128 3.88 14.60 4.58
C ARG A 128 3.47 14.89 3.13
N LEU A 129 2.54 14.09 2.60
CA LEU A 129 2.02 14.32 1.24
C LEU A 129 1.27 15.64 1.16
N LEU A 130 0.39 15.93 2.11
CA LEU A 130 -0.35 17.19 2.15
C LEU A 130 0.58 18.38 2.26
N GLU A 131 1.62 18.30 3.08
CA GLU A 131 2.63 19.33 3.22
C GLU A 131 3.36 19.59 1.90
N LYS A 132 3.80 18.53 1.22
CA LYS A 132 4.48 18.65 -0.08
C LYS A 132 3.58 19.28 -1.13
N LEU A 133 2.32 18.89 -1.20
CA LEU A 133 1.37 19.45 -2.16
C LEU A 133 1.07 20.92 -1.87
N ASN A 134 0.97 21.30 -0.61
CA ASN A 134 0.76 22.70 -0.21
C ASN A 134 1.97 23.57 -0.56
N LEU A 135 3.19 23.04 -0.36
CA LEU A 135 4.40 23.76 -0.74
C LEU A 135 4.45 24.01 -2.25
N ASP A 136 4.09 23.00 -3.05
CA ASP A 136 4.04 23.13 -4.51
C ASP A 136 2.99 24.16 -4.93
N ALA A 137 1.83 24.16 -4.31
CA ALA A 137 0.76 25.12 -4.58
C ALA A 137 1.19 26.56 -4.23
N ASN A 138 1.96 26.72 -3.15
CA ASN A 138 2.45 28.03 -2.72
C ASN A 138 3.65 28.52 -3.55
N ALA A 139 4.32 27.62 -4.24
CA ALA A 139 5.46 27.96 -5.09
C ALA A 139 5.03 28.56 -6.45
N THR A 140 3.77 28.41 -6.81
CA THR A 140 3.19 29.00 -8.03
C THR A 140 2.49 30.34 -7.73
#